data_62c1cf1878b4f3841d8eb3a36df238fa
#
_entry.id   62c1cf1878b4f3841d8eb3a36df238fa
#
_cell.length_a   1.000
_cell.length_b   1.000
_cell.length_c   1.000
_cell.angle_alpha   90.00
_cell.angle_beta   90.00
_cell.angle_gamma   90.00
#
_symmetry.space_group_name_H-M   'P 1'
#
loop_
_entity.id
_entity.type
_entity.pdbx_description
1 polymer ?
#
loop_
_entity_poly.entity_id
_entity_poly.type
_entity_poly.pdbx_seq_one_letter_code
_entity_poly.pdbx_strand_id
1 'polypeptide(L)'
;MNRTLHEADNAQRILKLTADTMLLVDRNGICIDIDIHSNLWFLQEERLLGKNIFERMPEHTREKVYSTFQTVLREQRSISKNYKLELEDNTYYFKCIMYPYDDMVLCQYRDITQRSNVKRQLEQVNRNLREIQKVAQIGQWMYNTRDNVFHYMGYTGVLCEESSRSISLEKYQEFIVEEDRLSFTSWCRKNEEGLNEESISYRVRVAGEIYYMRLQAYLRDELPNGSCNIEGYIQNITDIQRRRNDINTLTHAINNAKESIFAAKEDGTLIFANRQFLHNHGIPESEEIGKLKIYEIAGDMNTQKDWHERCKDILHGGSRSFVAHHPSKVSKNILAYEGIMYNVTNDSGEESYWSFSHDISERLHYEAQIKRLNLIMDTTIDNLPAGIVVNDFRYIYRNRESYNRNLCIGESIGKNDFDYYPPEVAEKKREEDTLVATTGRGLHWTTEGKDKNGNEIILDKRKIRVDGDELSSPIIVSIEWDITELEKIKRELQTSKEKAEMSDKLKSAFLANMSHEIR
;
A
#
# COMPACT_ATOMS: atom_id res chain seq x y z
N MET A 1 -54.62 -41.28 -70.21
CA MET A 1 -53.17 -41.32 -70.53
C MET A 1 -52.50 -39.93 -70.43
N ASN A 2 -53.20 -38.80 -70.69
CA ASN A 2 -52.59 -37.46 -70.61
C ASN A 2 -52.46 -36.86 -69.19
N ARG A 3 -53.18 -37.32 -68.16
CA ARG A 3 -53.19 -36.78 -66.80
C ARG A 3 -51.99 -37.30 -65.99
N THR A 4 -51.63 -38.56 -66.20
CA THR A 4 -50.49 -39.20 -65.52
C THR A 4 -49.12 -38.69 -66.01
N LEU A 5 -49.02 -38.32 -67.31
CA LEU A 5 -47.81 -37.72 -67.87
C LEU A 5 -47.59 -36.28 -67.33
N HIS A 6 -48.68 -35.52 -67.12
CA HIS A 6 -48.58 -34.18 -66.54
C HIS A 6 -48.25 -34.19 -65.04
N GLU A 7 -48.68 -35.18 -64.29
CA GLU A 7 -48.38 -35.38 -62.91
C GLU A 7 -46.91 -35.82 -62.70
N ALA A 8 -46.38 -36.67 -63.54
CA ALA A 8 -44.99 -37.09 -63.56
C ALA A 8 -44.05 -35.93 -63.94
N ASP A 9 -44.41 -35.09 -64.92
CA ASP A 9 -43.64 -33.95 -65.37
C ASP A 9 -43.61 -32.81 -64.27
N ASN A 10 -44.73 -32.61 -63.58
CA ASN A 10 -44.80 -31.70 -62.44
C ASN A 10 -44.01 -32.19 -61.18
N ALA A 11 -44.05 -33.50 -60.92
CA ALA A 11 -43.25 -34.09 -59.85
C ALA A 11 -41.74 -33.95 -60.14
N GLN A 12 -41.33 -34.22 -61.41
CA GLN A 12 -39.93 -33.99 -61.80
C GLN A 12 -39.52 -32.54 -61.79
N ARG A 13 -40.40 -31.57 -62.08
CA ARG A 13 -40.14 -30.15 -61.96
C ARG A 13 -40.01 -29.71 -60.51
N ILE A 14 -40.81 -30.21 -59.59
CA ILE A 14 -40.74 -29.95 -58.15
C ILE A 14 -39.44 -30.53 -57.59
N LEU A 15 -39.06 -31.75 -58.02
CA LEU A 15 -37.79 -32.35 -57.60
C LEU A 15 -36.58 -31.56 -58.11
N LYS A 16 -36.62 -31.00 -59.31
CA LYS A 16 -35.55 -30.09 -59.83
C LYS A 16 -35.47 -28.73 -59.16
N LEU A 17 -36.52 -28.33 -58.49
CA LEU A 17 -36.51 -27.08 -57.70
C LEU A 17 -35.93 -27.26 -56.31
N THR A 18 -35.77 -28.47 -55.80
CA THR A 18 -35.10 -28.76 -54.54
C THR A 18 -33.62 -28.99 -54.82
N ALA A 19 -32.75 -28.23 -54.23
CA ALA A 19 -31.27 -28.38 -54.31
C ALA A 19 -30.78 -29.66 -53.58
N ASP A 20 -31.63 -30.67 -53.44
CA ASP A 20 -31.35 -31.87 -52.66
C ASP A 20 -30.96 -33.02 -53.63
N THR A 21 -29.97 -33.81 -53.28
CA THR A 21 -29.60 -35.02 -53.95
C THR A 21 -30.44 -36.19 -53.44
N MET A 22 -31.00 -36.98 -54.34
CA MET A 22 -31.80 -38.16 -54.01
C MET A 22 -31.11 -39.42 -54.49
N LEU A 23 -31.07 -40.43 -53.63
CA LEU A 23 -30.56 -41.78 -53.95
C LEU A 23 -31.64 -42.82 -53.66
N LEU A 24 -31.91 -43.67 -54.59
CA LEU A 24 -32.69 -44.87 -54.34
C LEU A 24 -31.74 -46.04 -54.09
N VAL A 25 -31.86 -46.66 -52.94
CA VAL A 25 -30.91 -47.65 -52.43
C VAL A 25 -31.64 -48.92 -52.06
N ASP A 26 -31.16 -50.07 -52.60
CA ASP A 26 -31.72 -51.37 -52.30
C ASP A 26 -31.41 -51.86 -50.88
N ARG A 27 -32.03 -52.97 -50.44
CA ARG A 27 -31.82 -53.53 -49.09
C ARG A 27 -30.38 -53.90 -48.76
N ASN A 28 -29.51 -54.07 -49.75
CA ASN A 28 -28.09 -54.40 -49.59
C ASN A 28 -27.22 -53.16 -49.58
N GLY A 29 -27.80 -51.96 -49.71
CA GLY A 29 -27.07 -50.69 -49.73
C GLY A 29 -26.53 -50.30 -51.10
N ILE A 30 -26.99 -50.97 -52.22
CA ILE A 30 -26.59 -50.64 -53.56
C ILE A 30 -27.45 -49.50 -54.08
N CYS A 31 -26.82 -48.46 -54.64
CA CYS A 31 -27.52 -47.35 -55.29
C CYS A 31 -28.09 -47.77 -56.61
N ILE A 32 -29.42 -47.79 -56.73
CA ILE A 32 -30.17 -48.21 -57.95
C ILE A 32 -30.43 -47.04 -58.88
N ASP A 33 -30.68 -45.84 -58.27
CA ASP A 33 -30.97 -44.64 -59.03
C ASP A 33 -30.49 -43.42 -58.24
N ILE A 34 -30.12 -42.34 -58.93
CA ILE A 34 -29.58 -41.16 -58.37
C ILE A 34 -29.99 -39.89 -59.12
N ASP A 35 -30.52 -38.93 -58.45
CA ASP A 35 -30.83 -37.59 -58.97
C ASP A 35 -30.02 -36.55 -58.20
N ILE A 36 -29.03 -35.89 -58.84
CA ILE A 36 -28.04 -35.03 -58.22
C ILE A 36 -28.37 -33.57 -58.48
N HIS A 37 -28.68 -32.84 -57.43
CA HIS A 37 -28.92 -31.41 -57.48
C HIS A 37 -28.02 -30.62 -56.51
N SER A 38 -27.14 -31.30 -55.74
CA SER A 38 -26.24 -30.69 -54.81
C SER A 38 -24.79 -30.73 -55.29
N ASN A 39 -23.99 -29.75 -54.88
CA ASN A 39 -22.54 -29.67 -55.12
C ASN A 39 -21.72 -30.62 -54.23
N LEU A 40 -22.35 -31.61 -53.62
CA LEU A 40 -21.67 -32.59 -52.79
C LEU A 40 -20.88 -33.57 -53.68
N TRP A 41 -19.60 -33.27 -53.90
CA TRP A 41 -18.73 -34.00 -54.83
C TRP A 41 -18.60 -35.49 -54.52
N PHE A 42 -18.88 -35.95 -53.31
CA PHE A 42 -18.86 -37.35 -52.92
C PHE A 42 -20.15 -38.09 -53.31
N LEU A 43 -21.20 -37.36 -53.68
CA LEU A 43 -22.48 -37.91 -54.21
C LEU A 43 -22.56 -37.89 -55.76
N GLN A 44 -21.43 -37.99 -56.44
CA GLN A 44 -21.41 -38.02 -57.92
C GLN A 44 -21.95 -39.34 -58.46
N GLU A 45 -22.75 -39.26 -59.50
CA GLU A 45 -23.44 -40.43 -60.16
C GLU A 45 -22.47 -41.56 -60.54
N GLU A 46 -21.35 -41.22 -61.20
CA GLU A 46 -20.31 -42.17 -61.64
C GLU A 46 -19.65 -42.92 -60.47
N ARG A 47 -19.75 -42.38 -59.31
CA ARG A 47 -19.13 -42.93 -58.08
C ARG A 47 -20.07 -43.83 -57.30
N LEU A 48 -21.37 -43.61 -57.36
CA LEU A 48 -22.38 -44.28 -56.54
C LEU A 48 -23.29 -45.23 -57.23
N LEU A 49 -23.66 -44.95 -58.47
CA LEU A 49 -24.60 -45.79 -59.21
C LEU A 49 -24.08 -47.25 -59.38
N GLY A 50 -24.87 -48.21 -58.97
CA GLY A 50 -24.53 -49.64 -58.98
C GLY A 50 -23.51 -50.06 -57.89
N LYS A 51 -23.14 -49.17 -56.96
CA LYS A 51 -22.20 -49.49 -55.90
C LYS A 51 -22.83 -49.37 -54.51
N ASN A 52 -22.22 -50.03 -53.53
CA ASN A 52 -22.65 -49.91 -52.13
C ASN A 52 -22.26 -48.53 -51.57
N ILE A 53 -23.28 -47.74 -51.18
CA ILE A 53 -23.11 -46.39 -50.72
C ILE A 53 -22.35 -46.35 -49.40
N PHE A 54 -22.46 -47.36 -48.56
CA PHE A 54 -21.82 -47.40 -47.21
C PHE A 54 -20.32 -47.66 -47.31
N GLU A 55 -19.83 -48.38 -48.30
CA GLU A 55 -18.39 -48.63 -48.46
C GLU A 55 -17.60 -47.38 -48.83
N ARG A 56 -18.28 -46.33 -49.30
CA ARG A 56 -17.69 -45.08 -49.72
C ARG A 56 -17.65 -44.02 -48.58
N MET A 57 -18.29 -44.32 -47.46
CA MET A 57 -18.34 -43.42 -46.31
C MET A 57 -17.23 -43.74 -45.34
N PRO A 58 -16.63 -42.72 -44.67
CA PRO A 58 -15.75 -42.93 -43.54
C PRO A 58 -16.41 -43.76 -42.45
N GLU A 59 -15.65 -44.60 -41.76
CA GLU A 59 -16.14 -45.62 -40.84
C GLU A 59 -17.09 -45.04 -39.76
N HIS A 60 -16.72 -43.94 -39.14
CA HIS A 60 -17.52 -43.28 -38.11
C HIS A 60 -18.87 -42.72 -38.58
N THR A 61 -18.99 -42.39 -39.87
CA THR A 61 -20.24 -41.94 -40.49
C THR A 61 -21.03 -43.13 -41.02
N ARG A 62 -20.34 -44.10 -41.58
CA ARG A 62 -20.89 -45.34 -42.13
C ARG A 62 -21.79 -46.06 -41.13
N GLU A 63 -21.29 -46.35 -39.94
CA GLU A 63 -22.05 -47.04 -38.90
C GLU A 63 -23.36 -46.33 -38.54
N LYS A 64 -23.30 -45.00 -38.39
CA LYS A 64 -24.47 -44.19 -38.05
C LYS A 64 -25.50 -44.12 -39.15
N VAL A 65 -25.06 -43.99 -40.40
CA VAL A 65 -25.94 -43.94 -41.56
C VAL A 65 -26.54 -45.32 -41.82
N TYR A 66 -25.72 -46.38 -41.75
CA TYR A 66 -26.18 -47.78 -41.95
C TYR A 66 -27.18 -48.21 -40.88
N SER A 67 -26.93 -47.89 -39.58
CA SER A 67 -27.89 -48.23 -38.52
C SER A 67 -29.23 -47.52 -38.73
N THR A 68 -29.24 -46.30 -39.24
CA THR A 68 -30.46 -45.55 -39.55
C THR A 68 -31.18 -46.16 -40.74
N PHE A 69 -30.43 -46.52 -41.78
CA PHE A 69 -30.95 -47.18 -42.96
C PHE A 69 -31.65 -48.54 -42.64
N GLN A 70 -30.99 -49.36 -41.83
CA GLN A 70 -31.59 -50.64 -41.38
C GLN A 70 -32.83 -50.40 -40.48
N THR A 71 -32.87 -49.33 -39.72
CA THR A 71 -34.06 -48.98 -38.92
C THR A 71 -35.23 -48.59 -39.83
N VAL A 72 -34.99 -47.82 -40.92
CA VAL A 72 -36.01 -47.44 -41.89
C VAL A 72 -36.59 -48.64 -42.58
N LEU A 73 -35.74 -49.59 -43.02
CA LEU A 73 -36.19 -50.84 -43.65
C LEU A 73 -37.04 -51.69 -42.70
N ARG A 74 -36.63 -51.80 -41.43
CA ARG A 74 -37.31 -52.61 -40.43
C ARG A 74 -38.63 -52.00 -40.00
N GLU A 75 -38.62 -50.69 -39.69
CA GLU A 75 -39.75 -50.01 -39.07
C GLU A 75 -40.71 -49.38 -40.08
N GLN A 76 -40.35 -49.38 -41.34
CA GLN A 76 -41.18 -48.83 -42.46
C GLN A 76 -41.66 -47.38 -42.15
N ARG A 77 -40.83 -46.59 -41.55
CA ARG A 77 -41.07 -45.16 -41.26
C ARG A 77 -39.91 -44.30 -41.72
N SER A 78 -40.20 -43.04 -42.11
CA SER A 78 -39.15 -42.11 -42.48
C SER A 78 -38.36 -41.61 -41.25
N ILE A 79 -37.06 -41.47 -41.44
CA ILE A 79 -36.13 -40.94 -40.39
C ILE A 79 -35.30 -39.80 -40.95
N SER A 80 -35.27 -38.69 -40.25
CA SER A 80 -34.44 -37.52 -40.58
C SER A 80 -33.34 -37.34 -39.55
N LYS A 81 -32.09 -37.31 -40.01
CA LYS A 81 -30.92 -37.07 -39.17
C LYS A 81 -29.90 -36.15 -39.84
N ASN A 82 -29.16 -35.43 -39.04
CA ASN A 82 -28.01 -34.65 -39.51
C ASN A 82 -26.73 -35.47 -39.27
N TYR A 83 -25.86 -35.46 -40.26
CA TYR A 83 -24.60 -36.16 -40.23
C TYR A 83 -23.45 -35.20 -40.50
N LYS A 84 -22.30 -35.51 -39.93
CA LYS A 84 -21.01 -34.83 -40.16
C LYS A 84 -20.14 -35.78 -40.98
N LEU A 85 -19.56 -35.29 -42.03
CA LEU A 85 -18.62 -36.01 -42.89
C LEU A 85 -17.30 -35.24 -42.90
N GLU A 86 -16.24 -35.90 -42.47
CA GLU A 86 -14.88 -35.36 -42.52
C GLU A 86 -14.14 -36.02 -43.67
N LEU A 87 -13.73 -35.22 -44.65
CA LEU A 87 -13.01 -35.65 -45.84
C LEU A 87 -11.79 -34.76 -46.02
N GLU A 88 -10.59 -35.36 -45.97
CA GLU A 88 -9.32 -34.64 -46.06
C GLU A 88 -9.28 -33.44 -45.10
N ASP A 89 -9.18 -32.23 -45.61
CA ASP A 89 -9.13 -31.00 -44.80
C ASP A 89 -10.50 -30.30 -44.63
N ASN A 90 -11.60 -30.91 -45.12
CA ASN A 90 -12.92 -30.29 -45.12
C ASN A 90 -13.95 -31.06 -44.30
N THR A 91 -14.77 -30.30 -43.57
CA THR A 91 -15.92 -30.85 -42.84
C THR A 91 -17.22 -30.43 -43.49
N TYR A 92 -17.99 -31.41 -43.89
CA TYR A 92 -19.32 -31.24 -44.49
C TYR A 92 -20.40 -31.62 -43.49
N TYR A 93 -21.52 -30.92 -43.53
CA TYR A 93 -22.70 -31.23 -42.74
C TYR A 93 -23.85 -31.43 -43.70
N PHE A 94 -24.52 -32.58 -43.62
CA PHE A 94 -25.68 -32.85 -44.44
C PHE A 94 -26.84 -33.41 -43.63
N LYS A 95 -28.05 -33.02 -44.02
CA LYS A 95 -29.27 -33.58 -43.49
C LYS A 95 -29.67 -34.71 -44.44
N CYS A 96 -29.80 -35.91 -43.90
CA CYS A 96 -30.30 -37.05 -44.64
C CYS A 96 -31.72 -37.41 -44.14
N ILE A 97 -32.68 -37.51 -45.07
CA ILE A 97 -34.01 -38.00 -44.78
C ILE A 97 -34.15 -39.29 -45.55
N MET A 98 -34.44 -40.38 -44.89
CA MET A 98 -34.62 -41.69 -45.46
C MET A 98 -36.10 -42.07 -45.42
N TYR A 99 -36.65 -42.39 -46.57
CA TYR A 99 -38.05 -42.79 -46.71
C TYR A 99 -38.10 -44.29 -47.14
N PRO A 100 -38.92 -45.10 -46.48
CA PRO A 100 -39.14 -46.47 -46.99
C PRO A 100 -39.86 -46.42 -48.29
N TYR A 101 -39.40 -47.23 -49.29
CA TYR A 101 -40.00 -47.37 -50.63
C TYR A 101 -39.93 -48.83 -51.05
N ASP A 102 -41.04 -49.59 -50.86
CA ASP A 102 -41.07 -51.04 -50.99
C ASP A 102 -39.92 -51.71 -50.22
N ASP A 103 -39.12 -52.54 -50.87
CA ASP A 103 -37.92 -53.18 -50.31
C ASP A 103 -36.67 -52.32 -50.40
N MET A 104 -36.82 -51.03 -50.72
CA MET A 104 -35.74 -50.04 -50.90
C MET A 104 -35.90 -48.86 -49.97
N VAL A 105 -34.91 -47.98 -49.95
CA VAL A 105 -34.93 -46.70 -49.17
C VAL A 105 -34.61 -45.55 -50.14
N LEU A 106 -35.49 -44.57 -50.21
CA LEU A 106 -35.19 -43.28 -50.84
C LEU A 106 -34.49 -42.38 -49.84
N CYS A 107 -33.22 -42.06 -50.13
CA CYS A 107 -32.38 -41.16 -49.30
C CYS A 107 -32.32 -39.79 -49.96
N GLN A 108 -32.80 -38.77 -49.25
CA GLN A 108 -32.72 -37.36 -49.62
C GLN A 108 -31.60 -36.70 -48.84
N TYR A 109 -30.60 -36.13 -49.51
CA TYR A 109 -29.45 -35.44 -48.93
C TYR A 109 -29.53 -33.97 -49.25
N ARG A 110 -29.49 -33.17 -48.17
CA ARG A 110 -29.42 -31.70 -48.23
C ARG A 110 -28.12 -31.22 -47.59
N ASP A 111 -27.35 -30.43 -48.33
CA ASP A 111 -26.17 -29.75 -47.76
C ASP A 111 -26.61 -28.66 -46.81
N ILE A 112 -26.17 -28.76 -45.56
CA ILE A 112 -26.42 -27.78 -44.49
C ILE A 112 -25.10 -27.23 -43.95
N THR A 113 -23.98 -27.39 -44.67
CA THR A 113 -22.63 -27.01 -44.22
C THR A 113 -22.55 -25.54 -43.92
N GLN A 114 -22.97 -24.66 -44.82
CA GLN A 114 -22.96 -23.23 -44.62
C GLN A 114 -23.78 -22.81 -43.37
N ARG A 115 -25.00 -23.34 -43.28
CA ARG A 115 -25.90 -23.05 -42.14
C ARG A 115 -25.31 -23.54 -40.81
N SER A 116 -24.71 -24.72 -40.80
CA SER A 116 -24.09 -25.32 -39.63
C SER A 116 -22.85 -24.56 -39.19
N ASN A 117 -22.04 -24.10 -40.14
CA ASN A 117 -20.85 -23.31 -39.86
C ASN A 117 -21.22 -21.93 -39.31
N VAL A 118 -22.17 -21.20 -39.89
CA VAL A 118 -22.66 -19.91 -39.38
C VAL A 118 -23.22 -20.08 -37.98
N LYS A 119 -24.03 -21.14 -37.74
CA LYS A 119 -24.54 -21.39 -36.39
C LYS A 119 -23.43 -21.61 -35.37
N ARG A 120 -22.40 -22.41 -35.71
CA ARG A 120 -21.25 -22.67 -34.84
C ARG A 120 -20.42 -21.40 -34.58
N GLN A 121 -20.18 -20.61 -35.63
CA GLN A 121 -19.49 -19.33 -35.47
C GLN A 121 -20.25 -18.40 -34.52
N LEU A 122 -21.57 -18.31 -34.70
CA LEU A 122 -22.42 -17.52 -33.81
C LEU A 122 -22.37 -18.02 -32.36
N GLU A 123 -22.46 -19.34 -32.15
CA GLU A 123 -22.33 -19.93 -30.80
C GLU A 123 -20.96 -19.69 -30.20
N GLN A 124 -19.90 -19.74 -31.00
CA GLN A 124 -18.54 -19.44 -30.55
C GLN A 124 -18.36 -17.96 -30.18
N VAL A 125 -18.84 -17.04 -31.03
CA VAL A 125 -18.81 -15.60 -30.77
C VAL A 125 -19.58 -15.26 -29.48
N ASN A 126 -20.78 -15.83 -29.33
CA ASN A 126 -21.60 -15.63 -28.14
C ASN A 126 -20.92 -16.17 -26.87
N ARG A 127 -20.23 -17.30 -26.98
CA ARG A 127 -19.45 -17.85 -25.85
C ARG A 127 -18.29 -16.93 -25.48
N ASN A 128 -17.52 -16.50 -26.47
CA ASN A 128 -16.40 -15.56 -26.24
C ASN A 128 -16.88 -14.23 -25.64
N LEU A 129 -18.01 -13.69 -26.13
CA LEU A 129 -18.61 -12.48 -25.59
C LEU A 129 -18.99 -12.64 -24.10
N ARG A 130 -19.60 -13.76 -23.73
CA ARG A 130 -19.95 -14.05 -22.33
C ARG A 130 -18.72 -14.13 -21.43
N GLU A 131 -17.65 -14.77 -21.89
CA GLU A 131 -16.40 -14.83 -21.13
C GLU A 131 -15.76 -13.44 -20.95
N ILE A 132 -15.75 -12.62 -22.01
CA ILE A 132 -15.27 -11.23 -21.94
C ILE A 132 -16.11 -10.43 -20.95
N GLN A 133 -17.44 -10.52 -21.03
CA GLN A 133 -18.35 -9.83 -20.10
C GLN A 133 -18.10 -10.24 -18.64
N LYS A 134 -17.85 -11.53 -18.40
CA LYS A 134 -17.54 -12.06 -17.06
C LYS A 134 -16.23 -11.52 -16.52
N VAL A 135 -15.15 -11.56 -17.32
CA VAL A 135 -13.83 -11.05 -16.92
C VAL A 135 -13.86 -9.55 -16.69
N ALA A 136 -14.53 -8.81 -17.56
CA ALA A 136 -14.67 -7.37 -17.46
C ALA A 136 -15.72 -6.92 -16.42
N GLN A 137 -16.48 -7.85 -15.85
CA GLN A 137 -17.61 -7.59 -14.93
C GLN A 137 -18.64 -6.61 -15.53
N ILE A 138 -18.95 -6.80 -16.81
CA ILE A 138 -19.87 -5.95 -17.56
C ILE A 138 -21.16 -6.72 -17.85
N GLY A 139 -22.29 -6.12 -17.50
CA GLY A 139 -23.62 -6.55 -17.91
C GLY A 139 -24.25 -5.56 -18.88
N GLN A 140 -25.28 -6.01 -19.58
CA GLN A 140 -26.19 -5.15 -20.33
C GLN A 140 -27.45 -4.88 -19.52
N TRP A 141 -28.03 -3.73 -19.73
CA TRP A 141 -29.32 -3.39 -19.14
C TRP A 141 -30.23 -2.73 -20.19
N MET A 142 -31.51 -2.92 -20.03
CA MET A 142 -32.55 -2.23 -20.75
C MET A 142 -33.56 -1.69 -19.76
N TYR A 143 -33.93 -0.44 -19.88
CA TYR A 143 -34.95 0.21 -19.07
C TYR A 143 -36.14 0.58 -19.96
N ASN A 144 -37.31 0.05 -19.61
CA ASN A 144 -38.56 0.40 -20.26
C ASN A 144 -39.28 1.47 -19.43
N THR A 145 -39.49 2.66 -20.00
CA THR A 145 -40.07 3.80 -19.28
C THR A 145 -41.57 3.63 -19.03
N ARG A 146 -42.28 2.78 -19.78
CA ARG A 146 -43.71 2.50 -19.57
C ARG A 146 -43.92 1.65 -18.33
N ASP A 147 -43.17 0.56 -18.25
CA ASP A 147 -43.34 -0.45 -17.21
C ASP A 147 -42.50 -0.13 -15.97
N ASN A 148 -41.64 0.87 -16.07
CA ASN A 148 -40.71 1.33 -15.02
C ASN A 148 -39.81 0.18 -14.51
N VAL A 149 -39.31 -0.66 -15.45
CA VAL A 149 -38.57 -1.87 -15.14
C VAL A 149 -37.22 -1.89 -15.83
N PHE A 150 -36.19 -2.20 -15.04
CA PHE A 150 -34.87 -2.56 -15.55
C PHE A 150 -34.78 -4.05 -15.82
N HIS A 151 -34.31 -4.40 -16.99
CA HIS A 151 -33.94 -5.75 -17.39
C HIS A 151 -32.44 -5.86 -17.48
N TYR A 152 -31.85 -6.76 -16.71
CA TYR A 152 -30.41 -7.00 -16.73
C TYR A 152 -30.10 -8.27 -17.48
N MET A 153 -29.02 -8.25 -18.27
CA MET A 153 -28.46 -9.40 -18.98
C MET A 153 -26.94 -9.42 -18.79
N GLY A 154 -26.41 -10.60 -18.50
CA GLY A 154 -24.96 -10.78 -18.35
C GLY A 154 -24.45 -10.69 -16.92
N TYR A 155 -23.15 -10.68 -16.75
CA TYR A 155 -22.46 -10.88 -15.48
C TYR A 155 -21.98 -9.55 -14.88
N THR A 156 -22.59 -9.12 -13.78
CA THR A 156 -22.11 -7.96 -13.01
C THR A 156 -21.40 -8.35 -11.70
N GLY A 157 -21.45 -9.63 -11.35
CA GLY A 157 -20.85 -10.15 -10.12
C GLY A 157 -21.56 -9.77 -8.82
N VAL A 158 -22.52 -8.86 -8.87
CA VAL A 158 -23.15 -8.28 -7.66
C VAL A 158 -24.67 -8.39 -7.69
N LEU A 159 -25.30 -8.03 -8.81
CA LEU A 159 -26.77 -7.97 -8.93
C LEU A 159 -27.36 -9.13 -9.73
N CYS A 160 -26.56 -9.79 -10.56
CA CYS A 160 -26.95 -10.94 -11.37
C CYS A 160 -25.77 -11.90 -11.54
N GLU A 161 -25.98 -13.17 -11.21
CA GLU A 161 -24.96 -14.26 -11.33
C GLU A 161 -25.14 -15.08 -12.59
N GLU A 162 -25.72 -14.81 -13.64
CA GLU A 162 -25.84 -15.63 -14.89
C GLU A 162 -27.20 -15.59 -15.60
N SER A 163 -28.21 -14.92 -15.09
CA SER A 163 -29.51 -14.90 -15.73
C SER A 163 -30.05 -13.48 -15.90
N SER A 164 -30.89 -13.29 -16.92
CA SER A 164 -31.65 -12.05 -17.06
C SER A 164 -32.56 -11.87 -15.84
N ARG A 165 -32.47 -10.73 -15.20
CA ARG A 165 -33.32 -10.37 -14.06
C ARG A 165 -34.02 -9.05 -14.35
N SER A 166 -35.31 -9.00 -14.00
CA SER A 166 -36.12 -7.79 -14.10
C SER A 166 -36.40 -7.25 -12.72
N ILE A 167 -36.23 -5.94 -12.54
CA ILE A 167 -36.47 -5.24 -11.29
C ILE A 167 -37.10 -3.88 -11.56
N SER A 168 -38.08 -3.45 -10.75
CA SER A 168 -38.62 -2.10 -10.87
C SER A 168 -37.56 -1.06 -10.46
N LEU A 169 -37.63 0.14 -11.06
CA LEU A 169 -36.75 1.25 -10.73
C LEU A 169 -36.76 1.57 -9.24
N GLU A 170 -37.92 1.54 -8.62
CA GLU A 170 -38.09 1.79 -7.17
C GLU A 170 -37.31 0.78 -6.32
N LYS A 171 -37.46 -0.52 -6.61
CA LYS A 171 -36.70 -1.57 -5.92
C LYS A 171 -35.21 -1.48 -6.19
N TYR A 172 -34.83 -1.05 -7.39
CA TYR A 172 -33.41 -0.86 -7.69
C TYR A 172 -32.80 0.27 -6.87
N GLN A 173 -33.55 1.37 -6.70
CA GLN A 173 -33.11 2.52 -5.90
C GLN A 173 -32.92 2.17 -4.42
N GLU A 174 -33.59 1.14 -3.88
CA GLU A 174 -33.37 0.67 -2.52
C GLU A 174 -31.94 0.15 -2.29
N PHE A 175 -31.33 -0.45 -3.31
CA PHE A 175 -29.93 -0.89 -3.25
C PHE A 175 -28.94 0.27 -3.32
N ILE A 176 -29.34 1.41 -3.90
CA ILE A 176 -28.48 2.58 -4.05
C ILE A 176 -28.28 3.26 -2.70
N VAL A 177 -27.02 3.57 -2.36
CA VAL A 177 -26.66 4.32 -1.16
C VAL A 177 -27.36 5.69 -1.20
N GLU A 178 -27.90 6.14 -0.07
CA GLU A 178 -28.81 7.28 0.02
C GLU A 178 -28.25 8.55 -0.64
N GLU A 179 -26.98 8.83 -0.44
CA GLU A 179 -26.31 10.02 -1.00
C GLU A 179 -26.26 10.02 -2.53
N ASP A 180 -26.29 8.84 -3.17
CA ASP A 180 -26.17 8.70 -4.62
C ASP A 180 -27.54 8.65 -5.35
N ARG A 181 -28.65 8.49 -4.62
CA ARG A 181 -30.01 8.33 -5.18
C ARG A 181 -30.45 9.51 -6.03
N LEU A 182 -30.21 10.72 -5.56
CA LEU A 182 -30.60 11.95 -6.29
C LEU A 182 -29.87 12.05 -7.64
N SER A 183 -28.55 11.80 -7.63
CA SER A 183 -27.73 11.82 -8.85
C SER A 183 -28.17 10.75 -9.84
N PHE A 184 -28.46 9.54 -9.34
CA PHE A 184 -28.96 8.44 -10.15
C PHE A 184 -30.32 8.76 -10.78
N THR A 185 -31.27 9.27 -10.01
CA THR A 185 -32.61 9.65 -10.51
C THR A 185 -32.51 10.76 -11.56
N SER A 186 -31.67 11.76 -11.32
CA SER A 186 -31.41 12.84 -12.30
C SER A 186 -30.84 12.30 -13.61
N TRP A 187 -29.89 11.33 -13.52
CA TRP A 187 -29.31 10.68 -14.69
C TRP A 187 -30.36 9.87 -15.48
N CYS A 188 -31.24 9.12 -14.79
CA CYS A 188 -32.35 8.39 -15.43
C CYS A 188 -33.25 9.36 -16.20
N ARG A 189 -33.70 10.46 -15.57
CA ARG A 189 -34.57 11.47 -16.20
C ARG A 189 -33.92 12.07 -17.44
N LYS A 190 -32.64 12.44 -17.41
CA LYS A 190 -31.92 12.94 -18.60
C LYS A 190 -31.98 11.97 -19.77
N ASN A 191 -31.84 10.67 -19.51
CA ASN A 191 -31.91 9.64 -20.54
C ASN A 191 -33.36 9.38 -21.04
N GLU A 192 -34.37 9.65 -20.23
CA GLU A 192 -35.78 9.64 -20.64
C GLU A 192 -36.10 10.81 -21.58
N GLU A 193 -35.57 11.99 -21.29
CA GLU A 193 -35.76 13.21 -22.09
C GLU A 193 -34.95 13.16 -23.41
N GLY A 194 -33.79 12.54 -23.40
CA GLY A 194 -32.91 12.37 -24.55
C GLY A 194 -31.70 11.50 -24.20
N LEU A 195 -31.11 10.82 -25.20
CA LEU A 195 -29.94 9.99 -24.94
C LEU A 195 -28.79 10.83 -24.35
N ASN A 196 -28.35 10.47 -23.15
CA ASN A 196 -27.19 11.07 -22.49
C ASN A 196 -26.03 10.08 -22.51
N GLU A 197 -24.99 10.40 -23.27
CA GLU A 197 -23.78 9.56 -23.39
C GLU A 197 -22.88 9.59 -22.15
N GLU A 198 -23.15 10.47 -21.17
CA GLU A 198 -22.37 10.54 -19.94
C GLU A 198 -22.66 9.31 -19.05
N SER A 199 -21.60 8.65 -18.59
CA SER A 199 -21.75 7.58 -17.61
C SER A 199 -21.98 8.13 -16.22
N ILE A 200 -22.75 7.41 -15.41
CA ILE A 200 -22.87 7.67 -13.98
C ILE A 200 -22.16 6.57 -13.18
N SER A 201 -21.46 6.98 -12.12
CA SER A 201 -20.90 6.05 -11.12
C SER A 201 -21.63 6.28 -9.79
N TYR A 202 -22.07 5.20 -9.17
CA TYR A 202 -22.82 5.23 -7.91
C TYR A 202 -22.55 3.98 -7.09
N ARG A 203 -22.90 4.02 -5.81
CA ARG A 203 -22.70 2.93 -4.86
C ARG A 203 -24.00 2.16 -4.65
N VAL A 204 -23.89 0.84 -4.63
CA VAL A 204 -24.99 -0.05 -4.25
C VAL A 204 -24.60 -0.86 -3.01
N ARG A 205 -25.58 -1.14 -2.15
CA ARG A 205 -25.40 -1.98 -0.97
C ARG A 205 -26.12 -3.30 -1.18
N VAL A 206 -25.34 -4.40 -1.21
CA VAL A 206 -25.86 -5.75 -1.39
C VAL A 206 -25.29 -6.64 -0.29
N ALA A 207 -26.14 -7.33 0.45
CA ALA A 207 -25.75 -8.18 1.58
C ALA A 207 -24.85 -7.49 2.63
N GLY A 208 -25.02 -6.17 2.82
CA GLY A 208 -24.21 -5.37 3.76
C GLY A 208 -22.93 -4.78 3.19
N GLU A 209 -22.46 -5.26 2.04
CA GLU A 209 -21.26 -4.79 1.33
C GLU A 209 -21.59 -3.67 0.35
N ILE A 210 -20.65 -2.74 0.17
CA ILE A 210 -20.75 -1.63 -0.79
C ILE A 210 -19.96 -1.96 -2.05
N TYR A 211 -20.65 -1.85 -3.18
CA TYR A 211 -20.09 -2.01 -4.51
C TYR A 211 -20.22 -0.72 -5.32
N TYR A 212 -19.24 -0.43 -6.15
CA TYR A 212 -19.25 0.72 -7.05
C TYR A 212 -19.67 0.27 -8.44
N MET A 213 -20.73 0.84 -8.94
CA MET A 213 -21.30 0.51 -10.25
C MET A 213 -21.13 1.72 -11.17
N ARG A 214 -20.85 1.46 -12.45
CA ARG A 214 -20.88 2.46 -13.52
C ARG A 214 -21.96 2.07 -14.51
N LEU A 215 -22.83 3.00 -14.83
CA LEU A 215 -23.90 2.84 -15.80
C LEU A 215 -23.70 3.81 -16.96
N GLN A 216 -23.91 3.35 -18.18
CA GLN A 216 -23.91 4.20 -19.37
C GLN A 216 -25.01 3.74 -20.32
N ALA A 217 -25.76 4.68 -20.87
CA ALA A 217 -26.72 4.44 -21.94
C ALA A 217 -26.02 4.61 -23.30
N TYR A 218 -26.40 3.79 -24.30
CA TYR A 218 -25.89 3.90 -25.67
C TYR A 218 -26.98 3.87 -26.73
N LEU A 219 -28.22 3.49 -26.37
CA LEU A 219 -29.36 3.44 -27.30
C LEU A 219 -30.63 3.91 -26.60
N ARG A 220 -31.45 4.68 -27.30
CA ARG A 220 -32.80 5.09 -26.89
C ARG A 220 -33.74 4.93 -28.06
N ASP A 221 -34.66 4.01 -27.94
CA ASP A 221 -35.68 3.73 -28.93
C ASP A 221 -37.05 4.21 -28.48
N GLU A 222 -37.69 5.07 -29.28
CA GLU A 222 -39.05 5.53 -29.03
C GLU A 222 -40.07 4.51 -29.51
N LEU A 223 -41.01 4.19 -28.63
CA LEU A 223 -42.11 3.29 -28.93
C LEU A 223 -43.31 4.08 -29.45
N PRO A 224 -44.20 3.44 -30.27
CA PRO A 224 -45.36 4.12 -30.84
C PRO A 224 -46.36 4.74 -29.84
N ASN A 225 -46.25 4.33 -28.58
CA ASN A 225 -47.09 4.79 -27.48
C ASN A 225 -46.48 5.98 -26.72
N GLY A 226 -45.35 6.54 -27.16
CA GLY A 226 -44.66 7.67 -26.51
C GLY A 226 -43.74 7.27 -25.35
N SER A 227 -43.66 6.00 -24.98
CA SER A 227 -42.62 5.50 -24.06
C SER A 227 -41.33 5.19 -24.81
N CYS A 228 -40.24 4.96 -24.09
CA CYS A 228 -38.99 4.57 -24.72
C CYS A 228 -38.33 3.37 -24.02
N ASN A 229 -37.54 2.63 -24.80
CA ASN A 229 -36.56 1.68 -24.30
C ASN A 229 -35.20 2.36 -24.32
N ILE A 230 -34.51 2.31 -23.19
CA ILE A 230 -33.14 2.81 -23.05
C ILE A 230 -32.26 1.61 -22.77
N GLU A 231 -31.21 1.44 -23.59
CA GLU A 231 -30.27 0.34 -23.45
C GLU A 231 -28.89 0.87 -23.10
N GLY A 232 -28.17 0.10 -22.31
CA GLY A 232 -26.84 0.46 -21.89
C GLY A 232 -26.03 -0.72 -21.35
N TYR A 233 -24.88 -0.38 -20.82
CA TYR A 233 -24.08 -1.34 -20.06
C TYR A 233 -23.93 -0.88 -18.61
N ILE A 234 -23.79 -1.87 -17.74
CA ILE A 234 -23.47 -1.70 -16.32
C ILE A 234 -22.17 -2.43 -16.03
N GLN A 235 -21.27 -1.78 -15.32
CA GLN A 235 -19.98 -2.34 -14.93
C GLN A 235 -19.78 -2.26 -13.44
N ASN A 236 -19.31 -3.33 -12.83
CA ASN A 236 -18.78 -3.32 -11.49
C ASN A 236 -17.34 -2.76 -11.52
N ILE A 237 -17.15 -1.60 -10.92
CA ILE A 237 -15.85 -0.91 -10.86
C ILE A 237 -15.27 -0.91 -9.44
N THR A 238 -15.73 -1.79 -8.55
CA THR A 238 -15.35 -1.81 -7.13
C THR A 238 -13.85 -1.97 -6.95
N ASP A 239 -13.23 -2.92 -7.66
CA ASP A 239 -11.79 -3.15 -7.55
C ASP A 239 -10.98 -1.97 -8.08
N ILE A 240 -11.47 -1.33 -9.14
CA ILE A 240 -10.84 -0.11 -9.70
C ILE A 240 -10.89 1.02 -8.68
N GLN A 241 -12.06 1.24 -8.05
CA GLN A 241 -12.24 2.28 -7.04
C GLN A 241 -11.48 1.99 -5.76
N ARG A 242 -11.45 0.75 -5.30
CA ARG A 242 -10.64 0.34 -4.14
C ARG A 242 -9.17 0.63 -4.37
N ARG A 243 -8.60 0.15 -5.49
CA ARG A 243 -7.20 0.44 -5.84
C ARG A 243 -6.91 1.93 -5.94
N ARG A 244 -7.82 2.71 -6.53
CA ARG A 244 -7.67 4.16 -6.62
C ARG A 244 -7.68 4.83 -5.23
N ASN A 245 -8.59 4.40 -4.36
CA ASN A 245 -8.66 4.89 -2.99
C ASN A 245 -7.41 4.51 -2.19
N ASP A 246 -6.90 3.28 -2.35
CA ASP A 246 -5.67 2.82 -1.70
C ASP A 246 -4.48 3.67 -2.14
N ILE A 247 -4.33 3.91 -3.45
CA ILE A 247 -3.30 4.79 -4.00
C ILE A 247 -3.43 6.21 -3.44
N ASN A 248 -4.65 6.77 -3.42
CA ASN A 248 -4.89 8.10 -2.87
C ASN A 248 -4.53 8.14 -1.38
N THR A 249 -4.95 7.14 -0.61
CA THR A 249 -4.65 7.04 0.83
C THR A 249 -3.14 6.97 1.08
N LEU A 250 -2.43 6.13 0.34
CA LEU A 250 -0.97 6.04 0.42
C LEU A 250 -0.30 7.36 0.02
N THR A 251 -0.77 7.99 -1.05
CA THR A 251 -0.26 9.29 -1.49
C THR A 251 -0.48 10.37 -0.43
N HIS A 252 -1.65 10.40 0.19
CA HIS A 252 -1.92 11.32 1.31
C HIS A 252 -1.04 11.04 2.52
N ALA A 253 -0.84 9.77 2.87
CA ALA A 253 0.04 9.39 3.98
C ALA A 253 1.48 9.85 3.73
N ILE A 254 2.01 9.61 2.54
CA ILE A 254 3.35 10.02 2.14
C ILE A 254 3.49 11.56 2.12
N ASN A 255 2.47 12.28 1.64
CA ASN A 255 2.48 13.74 1.60
C ASN A 255 2.38 14.40 2.98
N ASN A 256 1.80 13.71 3.97
CA ASN A 256 1.69 14.19 5.34
C ASN A 256 2.80 13.62 6.26
N ALA A 257 3.70 12.80 5.74
CA ALA A 257 4.87 12.34 6.49
C ALA A 257 5.79 13.54 6.81
N LYS A 258 6.41 13.49 7.99
CA LYS A 258 7.42 14.49 8.40
C LYS A 258 8.77 14.26 7.74
N GLU A 259 8.99 13.06 7.24
CA GLU A 259 10.17 12.72 6.47
C GLU A 259 10.13 13.39 5.10
N SER A 260 11.28 13.83 4.64
CA SER A 260 11.48 14.33 3.29
C SER A 260 11.65 13.14 2.36
N ILE A 261 10.72 12.97 1.42
CA ILE A 261 10.67 11.82 0.51
C ILE A 261 10.70 12.31 -0.93
N PHE A 262 11.63 11.77 -1.71
CA PHE A 262 11.66 11.99 -3.16
C PHE A 262 12.04 10.74 -3.91
N ALA A 263 11.73 10.72 -5.21
CA ALA A 263 12.23 9.73 -6.14
C ALA A 263 12.73 10.43 -7.40
N ALA A 264 13.85 9.94 -7.94
CA ALA A 264 14.46 10.47 -9.15
C ALA A 264 14.95 9.33 -10.06
N LYS A 265 15.06 9.62 -11.36
CA LYS A 265 15.71 8.75 -12.33
C LYS A 265 17.23 8.81 -12.18
N GLU A 266 17.95 7.92 -12.84
CA GLU A 266 19.41 7.90 -12.86
C GLU A 266 19.99 9.24 -13.40
N ASP A 267 19.30 9.89 -14.33
CA ASP A 267 19.70 11.20 -14.88
C ASP A 267 19.40 12.39 -13.93
N GLY A 268 18.90 12.10 -12.72
CA GLY A 268 18.54 13.06 -11.70
C GLY A 268 17.16 13.69 -11.84
N THR A 269 16.38 13.35 -12.88
CA THR A 269 15.02 13.89 -13.05
C THR A 269 14.11 13.42 -11.93
N LEU A 270 13.49 14.35 -11.20
CA LEU A 270 12.51 14.02 -10.18
C LEU A 270 11.26 13.42 -10.81
N ILE A 271 10.80 12.30 -10.26
CA ILE A 271 9.54 11.65 -10.62
C ILE A 271 8.51 11.73 -9.51
N PHE A 272 8.96 11.95 -8.30
CA PHE A 272 8.12 12.13 -7.13
C PHE A 272 8.82 13.01 -6.09
N ALA A 273 8.05 13.81 -5.37
CA ALA A 273 8.48 14.53 -4.18
C ALA A 273 7.26 14.76 -3.28
N ASN A 274 7.38 14.45 -1.98
CA ASN A 274 6.31 14.73 -1.03
C ASN A 274 6.33 16.19 -0.59
N ARG A 275 5.25 16.63 0.08
CA ARG A 275 5.09 17.99 0.57
C ARG A 275 6.27 18.44 1.45
N GLN A 276 6.79 17.56 2.30
CA GLN A 276 7.91 17.89 3.18
C GLN A 276 9.20 18.17 2.41
N PHE A 277 9.51 17.37 1.38
CA PHE A 277 10.65 17.61 0.50
C PHE A 277 10.52 18.98 -0.20
N LEU A 278 9.37 19.25 -0.80
CA LEU A 278 9.11 20.52 -1.50
C LEU A 278 9.27 21.73 -0.56
N HIS A 279 8.69 21.63 0.63
CA HIS A 279 8.80 22.68 1.65
C HIS A 279 10.26 22.93 2.07
N ASN A 280 11.01 21.87 2.39
CA ASN A 280 12.40 21.98 2.84
C ASN A 280 13.30 22.65 1.80
N HIS A 281 13.00 22.46 0.53
CA HIS A 281 13.77 23.02 -0.59
C HIS A 281 13.15 24.31 -1.17
N GLY A 282 12.05 24.81 -0.62
CA GLY A 282 11.37 26.04 -1.07
C GLY A 282 10.80 25.93 -2.47
N ILE A 283 10.32 24.74 -2.85
CA ILE A 283 9.71 24.45 -4.15
C ILE A 283 8.19 24.56 -3.99
N PRO A 284 7.51 25.38 -4.82
CA PRO A 284 6.04 25.46 -4.78
C PRO A 284 5.40 24.12 -5.15
N GLU A 285 4.28 23.75 -4.49
CA GLU A 285 3.52 22.54 -4.82
C GLU A 285 2.95 22.54 -6.26
N SER A 286 2.85 23.71 -6.87
CA SER A 286 2.41 23.89 -8.27
C SER A 286 3.52 23.65 -9.29
N GLU A 287 4.77 23.45 -8.86
CA GLU A 287 5.90 23.24 -9.76
C GLU A 287 5.82 21.88 -10.44
N GLU A 288 6.19 21.83 -11.70
CA GLU A 288 6.19 20.60 -12.50
C GLU A 288 7.44 19.75 -12.17
N ILE A 289 7.29 18.82 -11.23
CA ILE A 289 8.38 18.00 -10.66
C ILE A 289 9.25 17.35 -11.73
N GLY A 290 8.65 16.85 -12.82
CA GLY A 290 9.37 16.18 -13.91
C GLY A 290 10.36 17.04 -14.68
N LYS A 291 10.39 18.34 -14.46
CA LYS A 291 11.39 19.26 -15.03
C LYS A 291 12.57 19.53 -14.09
N LEU A 292 12.46 19.13 -12.83
CA LEU A 292 13.47 19.42 -11.82
C LEU A 292 14.54 18.34 -11.78
N LYS A 293 15.77 18.74 -11.53
CA LYS A 293 16.90 17.83 -11.32
C LYS A 293 17.34 17.86 -9.86
N ILE A 294 17.44 16.68 -9.23
CA ILE A 294 17.77 16.55 -7.81
C ILE A 294 19.12 17.22 -7.46
N TYR A 295 20.13 17.12 -8.33
CA TYR A 295 21.45 17.70 -8.10
C TYR A 295 21.49 19.24 -8.20
N GLU A 296 20.43 19.87 -8.73
CA GLU A 296 20.26 21.33 -8.73
C GLU A 296 19.56 21.83 -7.44
N ILE A 297 18.92 20.91 -6.71
CA ILE A 297 18.09 21.20 -5.54
C ILE A 297 18.83 20.86 -4.27
N ALA A 298 19.44 19.68 -4.20
CA ALA A 298 20.13 19.16 -3.03
C ALA A 298 21.54 19.77 -2.93
N GLY A 299 21.78 20.52 -1.86
CA GLY A 299 22.99 21.34 -1.70
C GLY A 299 24.32 20.59 -1.54
N ASP A 300 24.29 19.31 -1.22
CA ASP A 300 25.47 18.44 -1.08
C ASP A 300 25.77 17.62 -2.35
N MET A 301 24.90 17.70 -3.35
CA MET A 301 25.07 17.09 -4.67
C MET A 301 25.09 18.19 -5.71
N ASN A 302 26.26 18.77 -5.92
CA ASN A 302 26.39 19.95 -6.79
C ASN A 302 26.46 19.63 -8.27
N THR A 303 26.58 18.37 -8.65
CA THR A 303 26.74 17.95 -10.03
C THR A 303 25.97 16.68 -10.36
N GLN A 304 25.64 16.53 -11.64
CA GLN A 304 25.08 15.30 -12.19
C GLN A 304 25.99 14.09 -11.92
N LYS A 305 27.31 14.30 -11.86
CA LYS A 305 28.30 13.27 -11.61
C LYS A 305 28.16 12.71 -10.19
N ASP A 306 28.00 13.58 -9.19
CA ASP A 306 27.84 13.19 -7.79
C ASP A 306 26.56 12.35 -7.60
N TRP A 307 25.47 12.75 -8.27
CA TRP A 307 24.24 11.98 -8.28
C TRP A 307 24.44 10.60 -8.91
N HIS A 308 25.07 10.54 -10.07
CA HIS A 308 25.33 9.29 -10.79
C HIS A 308 26.24 8.33 -10.00
N GLU A 309 27.26 8.84 -9.31
CA GLU A 309 28.11 8.04 -8.43
C GLU A 309 27.30 7.45 -7.26
N ARG A 310 26.41 8.22 -6.64
CA ARG A 310 25.50 7.70 -5.60
C ARG A 310 24.56 6.62 -6.12
N CYS A 311 24.02 6.78 -7.32
CA CYS A 311 23.17 5.77 -7.95
C CYS A 311 23.94 4.46 -8.20
N LYS A 312 25.19 4.53 -8.66
CA LYS A 312 26.04 3.35 -8.88
C LYS A 312 26.29 2.53 -7.62
N ASP A 313 26.42 3.20 -6.48
CA ASP A 313 26.63 2.51 -5.18
C ASP A 313 25.40 1.73 -4.71
N ILE A 314 24.20 1.94 -5.34
CA ILE A 314 22.91 1.37 -4.92
C ILE A 314 22.33 0.46 -6.03
N LEU A 315 23.13 -0.04 -6.97
CA LEU A 315 22.63 -0.85 -8.08
C LEU A 315 21.89 -2.13 -7.61
N HIS A 316 20.86 -2.50 -8.38
CA HIS A 316 20.13 -3.78 -8.29
C HIS A 316 19.39 -4.06 -6.97
N GLY A 317 18.49 -3.15 -6.56
CA GLY A 317 17.66 -3.36 -5.38
C GLY A 317 18.38 -3.20 -4.04
N GLY A 318 19.56 -2.56 -4.08
CA GLY A 318 20.34 -2.21 -2.89
C GLY A 318 19.80 -0.99 -2.17
N SER A 319 20.43 -0.68 -1.02
CA SER A 319 20.17 0.52 -0.25
C SER A 319 21.45 1.12 0.31
N ARG A 320 21.44 2.44 0.55
CA ARG A 320 22.56 3.17 1.16
C ARG A 320 22.04 4.19 2.16
N SER A 321 22.53 4.13 3.39
CA SER A 321 22.31 5.19 4.37
C SER A 321 23.25 6.36 4.14
N PHE A 322 22.79 7.58 4.43
CA PHE A 322 23.58 8.79 4.30
C PHE A 322 23.24 9.80 5.40
N VAL A 323 24.20 10.69 5.68
CA VAL A 323 23.96 11.94 6.40
C VAL A 323 24.38 13.08 5.46
N ALA A 324 23.48 14.01 5.25
CA ALA A 324 23.68 15.12 4.33
C ALA A 324 23.47 16.46 5.06
N HIS A 325 24.22 17.48 4.65
CA HIS A 325 24.10 18.83 5.18
C HIS A 325 23.88 19.79 4.00
N HIS A 326 22.78 20.51 4.00
CA HIS A 326 22.55 21.52 2.97
C HIS A 326 21.87 22.78 3.51
N PRO A 327 22.12 23.93 2.88
CA PRO A 327 21.48 25.17 3.30
C PRO A 327 19.98 25.13 3.00
N SER A 328 19.15 25.41 3.98
CA SER A 328 17.72 25.59 3.79
C SER A 328 17.46 26.87 2.99
N LYS A 329 16.71 26.77 1.93
CA LYS A 329 16.24 27.96 1.18
C LYS A 329 15.19 28.75 1.96
N VAL A 330 14.55 28.12 2.96
CA VAL A 330 13.49 28.72 3.77
C VAL A 330 14.07 29.44 4.99
N SER A 331 14.92 28.77 5.79
CA SER A 331 15.44 29.29 7.06
C SER A 331 16.82 29.93 6.97
N LYS A 332 17.53 29.79 5.85
CA LYS A 332 18.95 30.16 5.65
C LYS A 332 19.94 29.44 6.58
N ASN A 333 19.48 28.48 7.37
CA ASN A 333 20.32 27.64 8.22
C ASN A 333 20.81 26.42 7.45
N ILE A 334 21.90 25.83 7.95
CA ILE A 334 22.32 24.51 7.45
C ILE A 334 21.45 23.48 8.17
N LEU A 335 20.72 22.72 7.39
CA LEU A 335 19.94 21.57 7.86
C LEU A 335 20.76 20.30 7.70
N ALA A 336 20.61 19.39 8.66
CA ALA A 336 21.23 18.08 8.63
C ALA A 336 20.15 17.02 8.45
N TYR A 337 20.32 16.16 7.46
CA TYR A 337 19.40 15.07 7.15
C TYR A 337 20.11 13.73 7.31
N GLU A 338 19.46 12.82 8.01
CA GLU A 338 19.81 11.41 8.04
C GLU A 338 18.79 10.64 7.24
N GLY A 339 19.22 9.77 6.34
CA GLY A 339 18.28 9.08 5.46
C GLY A 339 18.87 7.83 4.83
N ILE A 340 18.02 7.21 4.01
CA ILE A 340 18.33 6.02 3.25
C ILE A 340 17.82 6.18 1.83
N MET A 341 18.62 5.73 0.86
CA MET A 341 18.25 5.62 -0.55
C MET A 341 18.12 4.17 -0.96
N TYR A 342 17.12 3.90 -1.81
CA TYR A 342 16.86 2.59 -2.42
C TYR A 342 16.81 2.71 -3.93
N ASN A 343 17.27 1.67 -4.62
CA ASN A 343 16.95 1.46 -6.03
C ASN A 343 15.67 0.62 -6.11
N VAL A 344 14.73 1.04 -6.94
CA VAL A 344 13.47 0.35 -7.22
C VAL A 344 13.33 0.21 -8.73
N THR A 345 13.20 -1.03 -9.21
CA THR A 345 12.92 -1.35 -10.60
C THR A 345 11.43 -1.67 -10.74
N ASN A 346 10.75 -1.03 -11.68
CA ASN A 346 9.34 -1.31 -11.97
C ASN A 346 9.20 -2.55 -12.89
N ASP A 347 7.96 -2.98 -13.14
CA ASP A 347 7.64 -4.13 -13.99
C ASP A 347 8.09 -3.95 -15.46
N SER A 348 8.32 -2.70 -15.89
CA SER A 348 8.84 -2.36 -17.22
C SER A 348 10.36 -2.37 -17.29
N GLY A 349 11.06 -2.66 -16.18
CA GLY A 349 12.52 -2.65 -16.10
C GLY A 349 13.13 -1.25 -15.93
N GLU A 350 12.32 -0.20 -15.71
CA GLU A 350 12.84 1.15 -15.43
C GLU A 350 13.26 1.26 -13.98
N GLU A 351 14.47 1.79 -13.75
CA GLU A 351 15.02 2.04 -12.43
C GLU A 351 14.68 3.44 -11.92
N SER A 352 14.42 3.53 -10.63
CA SER A 352 14.21 4.78 -9.89
C SER A 352 14.87 4.71 -8.52
N TYR A 353 15.35 5.85 -8.05
CA TYR A 353 16.06 5.99 -6.80
C TYR A 353 15.19 6.75 -5.81
N TRP A 354 14.76 6.07 -4.76
CA TRP A 354 13.91 6.60 -3.71
C TRP A 354 14.72 6.98 -2.49
N SER A 355 14.51 8.18 -1.99
CA SER A 355 15.15 8.68 -0.78
C SER A 355 14.12 9.01 0.30
N PHE A 356 14.40 8.54 1.50
CA PHE A 356 13.66 8.83 2.72
C PHE A 356 14.63 9.47 3.71
N SER A 357 14.40 10.69 4.11
CA SER A 357 15.30 11.40 5.02
C SER A 357 14.56 12.16 6.09
N HIS A 358 15.13 12.14 7.28
CA HIS A 358 14.63 12.82 8.47
C HIS A 358 15.53 14.00 8.83
N ASP A 359 14.95 15.14 9.19
CA ASP A 359 15.71 16.30 9.68
C ASP A 359 16.20 16.03 11.11
N ILE A 360 17.50 15.97 11.26
CA ILE A 360 18.18 15.75 12.57
C ILE A 360 18.82 17.02 13.12
N SER A 361 18.55 18.19 12.54
CA SER A 361 19.18 19.46 12.92
C SER A 361 18.93 19.81 14.38
N GLU A 362 17.70 19.63 14.85
CA GLU A 362 17.32 19.87 16.24
C GLU A 362 18.02 18.89 17.20
N ARG A 363 18.08 17.61 16.84
CA ARG A 363 18.81 16.58 17.62
C ARG A 363 20.28 16.94 17.76
N LEU A 364 20.93 17.26 16.64
CA LEU A 364 22.35 17.64 16.66
C LEU A 364 22.60 18.93 17.45
N HIS A 365 21.67 19.89 17.39
CA HIS A 365 21.74 21.10 18.17
C HIS A 365 21.69 20.81 19.68
N TYR A 366 20.74 19.99 20.12
CA TYR A 366 20.66 19.57 21.53
C TYR A 366 21.87 18.76 21.97
N GLU A 367 22.35 17.84 21.16
CA GLU A 367 23.57 17.07 21.43
C GLU A 367 24.79 18.00 21.60
N ALA A 368 24.92 19.01 20.74
CA ALA A 368 25.98 19.99 20.84
C ALA A 368 25.84 20.87 22.07
N GLN A 369 24.63 21.29 22.45
CA GLN A 369 24.36 22.04 23.69
C GLN A 369 24.70 21.21 24.92
N ILE A 370 24.27 19.95 24.98
CA ILE A 370 24.58 19.03 26.08
C ILE A 370 26.09 18.86 26.20
N LYS A 371 26.79 18.62 25.09
CA LYS A 371 28.26 18.54 25.08
C LYS A 371 28.94 19.81 25.64
N ARG A 372 28.44 20.98 25.20
CA ARG A 372 28.95 22.27 25.65
C ARG A 372 28.69 22.48 27.14
N LEU A 373 27.49 22.18 27.64
CA LEU A 373 27.12 22.28 29.03
C LEU A 373 27.97 21.35 29.90
N ASN A 374 28.15 20.10 29.48
CA ASN A 374 28.99 19.13 30.17
C ASN A 374 30.45 19.64 30.26
N LEU A 375 31.00 20.15 29.16
CA LEU A 375 32.35 20.71 29.16
C LEU A 375 32.47 21.92 30.11
N ILE A 376 31.47 22.82 30.13
CA ILE A 376 31.47 23.97 31.07
C ILE A 376 31.36 23.47 32.51
N MET A 377 30.48 22.53 32.80
CA MET A 377 30.30 21.94 34.12
C MET A 377 31.58 21.26 34.59
N ASP A 378 32.18 20.39 33.82
CA ASP A 378 33.41 19.69 34.15
C ASP A 378 34.55 20.70 34.44
N THR A 379 34.73 21.68 33.54
CA THR A 379 35.75 22.71 33.70
C THR A 379 35.52 23.55 34.97
N THR A 380 34.25 23.94 35.24
CA THR A 380 33.89 24.74 36.38
C THR A 380 34.10 23.96 37.69
N ILE A 381 33.58 22.73 37.75
CA ILE A 381 33.65 21.88 38.93
C ILE A 381 35.10 21.47 39.24
N ASP A 382 35.91 21.20 38.23
CA ASP A 382 37.32 20.84 38.41
C ASP A 382 38.21 22.00 38.91
N ASN A 383 37.79 23.24 38.64
CA ASN A 383 38.49 24.43 39.10
C ASN A 383 37.94 25.01 40.44
N LEU A 384 36.89 24.41 41.02
CA LEU A 384 36.43 24.77 42.33
C LEU A 384 37.42 24.33 43.41
N PRO A 385 37.73 25.19 44.44
CA PRO A 385 38.58 24.82 45.57
C PRO A 385 37.85 23.92 46.58
N ALA A 386 36.98 23.08 46.12
CA ALA A 386 36.16 22.18 46.89
C ALA A 386 36.21 20.77 46.32
N GLY A 387 36.36 19.75 47.14
CA GLY A 387 36.22 18.36 46.74
C GLY A 387 34.74 18.03 46.54
N ILE A 388 34.36 17.61 45.33
CA ILE A 388 32.98 17.23 44.99
C ILE A 388 32.96 15.77 44.61
N VAL A 389 32.06 15.03 45.26
CA VAL A 389 31.80 13.60 44.99
C VAL A 389 30.30 13.42 44.77
N VAL A 390 29.96 12.77 43.67
CA VAL A 390 28.59 12.36 43.34
C VAL A 390 28.51 10.86 43.39
N ASN A 391 27.55 10.31 44.10
CA ASN A 391 27.37 8.86 44.21
C ASN A 391 25.88 8.49 44.34
N ASP A 392 25.58 7.24 43.96
CA ASP A 392 24.35 6.51 44.23
C ASP A 392 24.67 5.27 45.09
N PHE A 393 25.51 5.43 46.12
CA PHE A 393 26.24 4.41 46.85
C PHE A 393 27.43 3.81 46.09
N ARG A 394 27.63 4.19 44.84
CA ARG A 394 28.84 4.00 44.05
C ARG A 394 29.24 5.35 43.45
N TYR A 395 30.52 5.60 43.32
CA TYR A 395 31.00 6.86 42.77
C TYR A 395 30.60 7.00 41.31
N ILE A 396 29.79 8.01 41.02
CA ILE A 396 29.38 8.40 39.68
C ILE A 396 30.33 9.45 39.12
N TYR A 397 30.71 10.41 39.95
CA TYR A 397 31.58 11.51 39.57
C TYR A 397 32.44 11.96 40.74
N ARG A 398 33.66 12.40 40.42
CA ARG A 398 34.56 13.08 41.39
C ARG A 398 35.32 14.15 40.62
N ASN A 399 35.39 15.37 41.20
CA ASN A 399 36.20 16.42 40.61
C ASN A 399 37.69 16.29 41.01
N ARG A 400 38.52 17.03 40.30
CA ARG A 400 39.98 17.04 40.50
C ARG A 400 40.40 17.27 41.95
N GLU A 401 39.77 18.21 42.65
CA GLU A 401 40.09 18.54 44.03
C GLU A 401 39.75 17.40 45.00
N SER A 402 38.66 16.68 44.74
CA SER A 402 38.32 15.48 45.52
C SER A 402 39.37 14.37 45.40
N TYR A 403 39.99 14.20 44.22
CA TYR A 403 41.12 13.27 44.03
C TYR A 403 42.38 13.75 44.77
N ASN A 404 42.65 15.07 44.78
CA ASN A 404 43.83 15.62 45.45
C ASN A 404 43.79 15.44 46.96
N ARG A 405 42.60 15.49 47.58
CA ARG A 405 42.41 15.40 49.02
C ARG A 405 42.30 13.99 49.57
N ASN A 406 41.79 13.08 48.77
CA ASN A 406 41.50 11.73 49.20
C ASN A 406 42.60 10.72 48.80
N LEU A 407 42.80 9.71 49.65
CA LEU A 407 43.74 8.61 49.42
C LEU A 407 43.42 7.67 48.26
N CYS A 408 42.34 7.98 47.53
CA CYS A 408 41.92 7.16 46.37
C CYS A 408 42.84 7.41 45.18
N ILE A 409 43.81 6.55 44.99
CA ILE A 409 44.70 6.55 43.83
C ILE A 409 44.05 5.66 42.76
N GLY A 410 43.71 6.22 41.59
CA GLY A 410 43.21 5.50 40.44
C GLY A 410 41.70 5.67 40.16
N GLU A 411 41.22 4.90 39.21
CA GLU A 411 39.85 4.94 38.69
C GLU A 411 38.83 4.51 39.76
N SER A 412 38.08 5.47 40.31
CA SER A 412 37.12 5.24 41.42
C SER A 412 35.67 5.16 40.95
N ILE A 413 35.36 5.55 39.72
CA ILE A 413 34.00 5.49 39.19
C ILE A 413 33.48 4.04 39.18
N GLY A 414 32.25 3.85 39.66
CA GLY A 414 31.60 2.56 39.83
C GLY A 414 32.01 1.78 41.11
N LYS A 415 33.04 2.25 41.85
CA LYS A 415 33.45 1.71 43.14
C LYS A 415 32.71 2.40 44.29
N ASN A 416 32.90 1.90 45.52
CA ASN A 416 32.26 2.46 46.71
C ASN A 416 33.27 2.74 47.82
N ASP A 417 32.82 3.30 48.94
CA ASP A 417 33.68 3.67 50.06
C ASP A 417 34.45 2.49 50.68
N PHE A 418 33.89 1.27 50.66
CA PHE A 418 34.54 0.07 51.20
C PHE A 418 35.76 -0.38 50.39
N ASP A 419 35.85 0.06 49.13
CA ASP A 419 36.99 -0.25 48.26
C ASP A 419 38.24 0.61 48.63
N TYR A 420 38.05 1.70 49.37
CA TYR A 420 39.10 2.68 49.63
C TYR A 420 39.35 3.02 51.09
N TYR A 421 38.35 2.85 51.96
CA TYR A 421 38.45 3.24 53.38
C TYR A 421 38.39 2.01 54.27
N PRO A 422 39.01 2.10 55.51
CA PRO A 422 38.79 1.08 56.53
C PRO A 422 37.28 0.88 56.79
N PRO A 423 36.88 -0.33 57.18
CA PRO A 423 35.46 -0.67 57.33
C PRO A 423 34.67 0.29 58.22
N GLU A 424 35.22 0.72 59.33
CA GLU A 424 34.57 1.68 60.25
C GLU A 424 34.29 3.04 59.62
N VAL A 425 35.21 3.52 58.77
CA VAL A 425 35.06 4.81 58.07
C VAL A 425 34.07 4.66 56.90
N ALA A 426 34.16 3.56 56.17
CA ALA A 426 33.25 3.28 55.06
C ALA A 426 31.81 3.11 55.56
N GLU A 427 31.61 2.41 56.67
CA GLU A 427 30.30 2.21 57.30
C GLU A 427 29.67 3.52 57.75
N LYS A 428 30.42 4.39 58.40
CA LYS A 428 29.96 5.74 58.78
C LYS A 428 29.54 6.56 57.55
N LYS A 429 30.34 6.58 56.51
CA LYS A 429 30.01 7.28 55.25
C LYS A 429 28.75 6.72 54.63
N ARG A 430 28.58 5.39 54.66
CA ARG A 430 27.38 4.69 54.15
C ARG A 430 26.14 5.03 54.96
N GLU A 431 26.24 5.11 56.30
CA GLU A 431 25.14 5.55 57.15
C GLU A 431 24.73 7.01 56.85
N GLU A 432 25.69 7.93 56.70
CA GLU A 432 25.44 9.29 56.29
C GLU A 432 24.74 9.37 54.95
N ASP A 433 25.21 8.62 53.94
CA ASP A 433 24.61 8.59 52.61
C ASP A 433 23.20 7.98 52.66
N THR A 434 23.01 6.91 53.41
CA THR A 434 21.69 6.30 53.62
C THR A 434 20.70 7.26 54.29
N LEU A 435 21.14 7.99 55.28
CA LEU A 435 20.32 8.99 55.96
C LEU A 435 19.88 10.11 55.01
N VAL A 436 20.81 10.62 54.21
CA VAL A 436 20.51 11.68 53.22
C VAL A 436 19.58 11.12 52.14
N ALA A 437 19.86 9.92 51.63
CA ALA A 437 19.05 9.29 50.59
C ALA A 437 17.60 9.01 51.04
N THR A 438 17.41 8.54 52.29
CA THR A 438 16.09 8.15 52.79
C THR A 438 15.26 9.34 53.31
N THR A 439 15.90 10.28 53.97
CA THR A 439 15.17 11.41 54.60
C THR A 439 15.04 12.65 53.72
N GLY A 440 15.87 12.77 52.66
CA GLY A 440 16.00 13.99 51.88
C GLY A 440 16.61 15.19 52.62
N ARG A 441 16.96 15.01 53.89
CA ARG A 441 17.59 16.09 54.68
C ARG A 441 19.08 16.12 54.43
N GLY A 442 19.60 17.27 53.98
CA GLY A 442 21.04 17.47 53.84
C GLY A 442 21.75 17.45 55.18
N LEU A 443 22.97 16.93 55.16
CA LEU A 443 23.88 16.98 56.30
C LEU A 443 24.89 18.13 56.10
N HIS A 444 25.22 18.83 57.21
CA HIS A 444 26.23 19.90 57.22
C HIS A 444 27.00 19.83 58.53
N TRP A 445 28.32 19.71 58.44
CA TRP A 445 29.20 19.64 59.59
C TRP A 445 30.63 20.11 59.27
N THR A 446 31.40 20.47 60.28
CA THR A 446 32.80 20.83 60.13
C THR A 446 33.66 19.76 60.75
N THR A 447 34.79 19.41 60.16
CA THR A 447 35.78 18.49 60.71
C THR A 447 37.15 19.13 60.71
N GLU A 448 37.88 18.90 61.81
CA GLU A 448 39.29 19.24 61.91
C GLU A 448 40.12 17.99 61.69
N GLY A 449 41.24 18.10 60.96
CA GLY A 449 42.10 16.99 60.63
C GLY A 449 43.45 17.42 60.12
N LYS A 450 44.18 16.49 59.48
CA LYS A 450 45.46 16.82 58.84
C LYS A 450 45.38 16.47 57.37
N ASP A 451 45.95 17.30 56.50
CA ASP A 451 46.12 17.05 55.10
C ASP A 451 47.19 15.97 54.89
N LYS A 452 47.37 15.55 53.59
CA LYS A 452 48.39 14.54 53.18
C LYS A 452 49.85 14.98 53.54
N ASN A 453 50.08 16.23 53.77
CA ASN A 453 51.41 16.82 54.18
C ASN A 453 51.55 16.97 55.65
N GLY A 454 50.54 16.63 56.49
CA GLY A 454 50.51 16.75 57.92
C GLY A 454 50.08 18.11 58.43
N ASN A 455 49.67 19.05 57.58
CA ASN A 455 49.18 20.36 57.99
C ASN A 455 47.77 20.26 58.56
N GLU A 456 47.44 21.07 59.56
CA GLU A 456 46.10 21.18 60.11
C GLU A 456 45.16 21.74 59.04
N ILE A 457 44.02 21.07 58.85
CA ILE A 457 42.99 21.44 57.89
C ILE A 457 41.61 21.40 58.55
N ILE A 458 40.80 22.42 58.25
CA ILE A 458 39.41 22.50 58.68
C ILE A 458 38.53 22.42 57.45
N LEU A 459 37.71 21.36 57.37
CA LEU A 459 36.83 21.12 56.27
C LEU A 459 35.35 21.36 56.61
N ASP A 460 34.69 22.23 55.85
CA ASP A 460 33.24 22.36 55.85
C ASP A 460 32.66 21.31 54.89
N LYS A 461 31.87 20.35 55.40
CA LYS A 461 31.33 19.21 54.65
C LYS A 461 29.83 19.32 54.57
N ARG A 462 29.33 19.09 53.34
CA ARG A 462 27.89 19.02 53.05
C ARG A 462 27.57 17.82 52.23
N LYS A 463 26.47 17.14 52.57
CA LYS A 463 25.86 16.10 51.75
C LYS A 463 24.43 16.50 51.47
N ILE A 464 24.04 16.47 50.19
CA ILE A 464 22.69 16.78 49.72
C ILE A 464 22.18 15.68 48.82
N ARG A 465 20.87 15.45 48.87
CA ARG A 465 20.18 14.57 47.93
C ARG A 465 19.75 15.36 46.71
N VAL A 466 19.97 14.78 45.53
CA VAL A 466 19.43 15.25 44.25
C VAL A 466 18.53 14.16 43.73
N ASP A 467 17.26 14.49 43.54
CA ASP A 467 16.29 13.56 42.95
C ASP A 467 16.47 13.58 41.45
N GLY A 468 16.59 12.37 40.87
CA GLY A 468 16.53 12.15 39.43
C GLY A 468 15.10 11.95 38.95
N ASP A 469 14.94 11.47 37.71
CA ASP A 469 13.64 11.06 37.18
C ASP A 469 13.02 9.93 38.01
N GLU A 470 11.70 9.74 37.94
CA GLU A 470 10.92 8.77 38.73
C GLU A 470 11.46 7.32 38.72
N LEU A 471 12.36 7.01 37.81
CA LEU A 471 12.96 5.67 37.60
C LEU A 471 14.41 5.54 38.10
N SER A 472 15.04 6.62 38.54
CA SER A 472 16.45 6.61 38.98
C SER A 472 16.58 6.64 40.51
N SER A 473 17.58 5.92 41.03
CA SER A 473 17.95 6.00 42.43
C SER A 473 18.39 7.43 42.82
N PRO A 474 18.11 7.90 44.06
CA PRO A 474 18.53 9.23 44.48
C PRO A 474 20.05 9.35 44.44
N ILE A 475 20.53 10.47 43.91
CA ILE A 475 21.95 10.79 43.82
C ILE A 475 22.33 11.63 45.06
N ILE A 476 23.48 11.33 45.63
CA ILE A 476 24.05 12.07 46.76
C ILE A 476 25.22 12.88 46.25
N VAL A 477 25.19 14.17 46.49
CA VAL A 477 26.30 15.09 46.22
C VAL A 477 26.96 15.46 47.53
N SER A 478 28.24 15.10 47.69
CA SER A 478 29.08 15.45 48.83
C SER A 478 30.06 16.56 48.43
N ILE A 479 30.11 17.62 49.19
CA ILE A 479 30.97 18.77 48.93
C ILE A 479 31.82 19.02 50.19
N GLU A 480 33.12 19.20 50.01
CA GLU A 480 34.09 19.47 51.09
C GLU A 480 34.90 20.73 50.75
N TRP A 481 34.66 21.79 51.45
CA TRP A 481 35.45 23.01 51.35
C TRP A 481 36.54 23.09 52.40
N ASP A 482 37.76 23.53 52.03
CA ASP A 482 38.81 23.92 52.95
C ASP A 482 38.54 25.34 53.43
N ILE A 483 38.20 25.45 54.69
CA ILE A 483 37.93 26.72 55.35
C ILE A 483 39.02 27.08 56.36
N THR A 484 40.19 26.41 56.30
CA THR A 484 41.29 26.57 57.27
C THR A 484 41.73 28.01 57.36
N GLU A 485 42.00 28.67 56.27
CA GLU A 485 42.44 30.06 56.23
C GLU A 485 41.34 31.03 56.71
N LEU A 486 40.10 30.76 56.30
CA LEU A 486 38.93 31.53 56.70
C LEU A 486 38.74 31.48 58.24
N GLU A 487 38.84 30.30 58.85
CA GLU A 487 38.71 30.12 60.28
C GLU A 487 39.92 30.73 61.04
N LYS A 488 41.14 30.72 60.50
CA LYS A 488 42.30 31.45 61.05
C LYS A 488 42.04 32.94 61.06
N ILE A 489 41.66 33.52 59.94
CA ILE A 489 41.33 34.93 59.79
C ILE A 489 40.21 35.32 60.76
N LYS A 490 39.17 34.50 60.88
CA LYS A 490 38.04 34.74 61.79
C LYS A 490 38.50 34.74 63.29
N ARG A 491 39.33 33.80 63.67
CA ARG A 491 39.91 33.72 65.00
C ARG A 491 40.79 34.94 65.28
N GLU A 492 41.65 35.39 64.36
CA GLU A 492 42.47 36.56 64.44
C GLU A 492 41.62 37.85 64.56
N LEU A 493 40.59 37.97 63.77
CA LEU A 493 39.65 39.09 63.80
C LEU A 493 38.91 39.17 65.13
N GLN A 494 38.44 38.01 65.61
CA GLN A 494 37.78 37.93 66.90
C GLN A 494 38.72 38.34 68.03
N THR A 495 39.97 37.87 68.05
CA THR A 495 40.99 38.22 69.01
C THR A 495 41.33 39.74 68.94
N SER A 496 41.44 40.30 67.75
CA SER A 496 41.67 41.72 67.54
C SER A 496 40.51 42.58 68.05
N LYS A 497 39.26 42.12 67.78
CA LYS A 497 38.05 42.78 68.27
C LYS A 497 38.01 42.82 69.84
N GLU A 498 38.25 41.67 70.44
CA GLU A 498 38.29 41.56 71.90
C GLU A 498 39.37 42.47 72.53
N LYS A 499 40.57 42.55 71.93
CA LYS A 499 41.62 43.47 72.31
C LYS A 499 41.19 44.94 72.17
N ALA A 500 40.51 45.28 71.05
CA ALA A 500 40.00 46.65 70.85
C ALA A 500 38.93 47.02 71.90
N GLU A 501 37.96 46.11 72.13
CA GLU A 501 36.91 46.29 73.14
C GLU A 501 37.49 46.42 74.56
N MET A 502 38.52 45.64 74.90
CA MET A 502 39.22 45.75 76.19
C MET A 502 39.96 47.07 76.31
N SER A 503 40.64 47.50 75.23
CA SER A 503 41.31 48.82 75.21
C SER A 503 40.33 49.99 75.40
N ASP A 504 39.15 49.92 74.74
CA ASP A 504 38.12 50.95 74.88
C ASP A 504 37.48 50.96 76.29
N LYS A 505 37.27 49.78 76.88
CA LYS A 505 36.86 49.69 78.31
C LYS A 505 37.90 50.28 79.27
N LEU A 506 39.20 49.99 79.06
CA LEU A 506 40.28 50.54 79.84
C LEU A 506 40.40 52.07 79.71
N LYS A 507 40.30 52.59 78.49
CA LYS A 507 40.24 54.01 78.19
C LYS A 507 39.06 54.70 78.90
N SER A 508 37.86 54.07 78.80
CA SER A 508 36.67 54.61 79.46
C SER A 508 36.76 54.60 80.98
N ALA A 509 37.30 53.52 81.56
CA ALA A 509 37.59 53.45 83.03
C ALA A 509 38.63 54.43 83.45
N PHE A 510 39.71 54.60 82.68
CA PHE A 510 40.75 55.61 82.94
C PHE A 510 40.19 57.03 82.91
N LEU A 511 39.39 57.39 81.90
CA LEU A 511 38.71 58.67 81.77
C LEU A 511 37.72 58.92 82.95
N ALA A 512 36.99 57.89 83.38
CA ALA A 512 36.09 57.97 84.53
C ALA A 512 36.83 58.20 85.82
N ASN A 513 37.95 57.49 86.07
CA ASN A 513 38.79 57.66 87.24
C ASN A 513 39.47 59.04 87.26
N MET A 514 40.03 59.51 86.15
CA MET A 514 40.60 60.85 86.07
C MET A 514 39.54 61.94 86.28
N SER A 515 38.33 61.75 85.79
CA SER A 515 37.26 62.73 86.08
C SER A 515 36.83 62.75 87.54
N HIS A 516 37.05 61.66 88.27
CA HIS A 516 36.78 61.59 89.70
C HIS A 516 37.89 62.19 90.52
N GLU A 517 39.18 62.10 90.08
CA GLU A 517 40.31 62.74 90.79
C GLU A 517 40.46 64.27 90.56
N ILE A 518 39.86 64.77 89.44
CA ILE A 518 39.88 66.19 89.10
C ILE A 518 38.74 66.98 89.81
N ARG A 519 37.77 66.27 90.39
CA ARG A 519 36.75 66.87 91.24
C ARG A 519 37.16 66.85 92.70
#